data_c2c398ba36e36d79d881acd0dd11d20f
#
_entry.id   c2c398ba36e36d79d881acd0dd11d20f
#
_cell.length_a   1.000
_cell.length_b   1.000
_cell.length_c   1.000
_cell.angle_alpha   90.00
_cell.angle_beta   90.00
_cell.angle_gamma   90.00
#
_symmetry.space_group_name_H-M   'P 1'
#
loop_
_entity.id
_entity.type
_entity.pdbx_description
1 polymer ?
#
loop_
_entity_poly.entity_id
_entity_poly.type
_entity_poly.pdbx_seq_one_letter_code
_entity_poly.pdbx_strand_id
1 'polypeptide(L)'
;MDFMKAYELWSTDPFFDEGTRNELIAIKDDTKEIEDRFYRDLEFGTAGLRGVLGAGTNRMNVYTVAKASEGLAKYILSEGEEAIKRGVVISYDSRHFSPEFAQITAQVLAANGIPSRLSDELRPVPVLSFSVRYFKAFAGVMITASHNPSKYNGYKVYGEDGGQVPPEAADAVLANIEAISDIRAIKMMDFEEAKAKGLVTSFGPEIDEAFTNMLKKLVVDQQAIDRQADMSIVYTPLHGSGNKPVRRILEAVGFKNIHIVKEQELPDGAFPTVSLPNPENPEALSMAIELAKKTDASLVFGTDPDSDRIGAAAKVIENGEVKYKCFSGNQMGLMLLDYILDAKKNLGTLPENSFAVTTIVSSKLVKSICDYYGVELQETLTGFKFIGERIKLDDEFGNKHFQFGFEESYGYLSGVDVRDKDAVVAAMLICNMAAASFEKGETLADRLDHLYEKYGYGIEQTISCTLEGKEGIEKIGKCMVELRNELSGCKNLEGAKSLLGGATVTAVRDYKESKRYDFTEDGVKVSDITLPKSNVLLYELGGNKGIDWACARPSGTEPKLKIYMGVYDSDKASAEKSFETIKGQVEGYVKSKLN
;
A
#
# COMPACT_ATOMS: atom_id res chain seq x y z
N MET A 1 -31.85 0.76 4.27
CA MET A 1 -32.54 2.02 3.89
C MET A 1 -33.27 1.77 2.58
N ASP A 2 -34.48 2.33 2.39
CA ASP A 2 -35.15 2.30 1.07
C ASP A 2 -34.36 3.24 0.15
N PHE A 3 -33.66 2.68 -0.84
CA PHE A 3 -32.76 3.44 -1.71
C PHE A 3 -33.51 4.53 -2.52
N MET A 4 -34.78 4.29 -2.86
CA MET A 4 -35.58 5.29 -3.56
C MET A 4 -35.91 6.51 -2.68
N LYS A 5 -36.20 6.31 -1.38
CA LYS A 5 -36.40 7.43 -0.45
C LYS A 5 -35.14 8.25 -0.24
N ALA A 6 -33.96 7.59 -0.19
CA ALA A 6 -32.70 8.30 -0.10
C ALA A 6 -32.45 9.11 -1.37
N TYR A 7 -32.68 8.53 -2.55
CA TYR A 7 -32.56 9.22 -3.83
C TYR A 7 -33.52 10.44 -3.91
N GLU A 8 -34.82 10.27 -3.55
CA GLU A 8 -35.79 11.37 -3.53
C GLU A 8 -35.32 12.51 -2.63
N LEU A 9 -34.88 12.20 -1.41
CA LEU A 9 -34.33 13.19 -0.49
C LEU A 9 -33.15 13.97 -1.11
N TRP A 10 -32.15 13.25 -1.64
CA TRP A 10 -30.94 13.88 -2.16
C TRP A 10 -31.18 14.68 -3.45
N SER A 11 -32.16 14.28 -4.27
CA SER A 11 -32.47 14.95 -5.54
C SER A 11 -33.40 16.17 -5.37
N THR A 12 -34.10 16.31 -4.21
CA THR A 12 -35.11 17.37 -4.04
C THR A 12 -34.85 18.34 -2.89
N ASP A 13 -34.15 17.89 -1.82
CA ASP A 13 -33.93 18.74 -0.64
C ASP A 13 -32.89 19.83 -0.97
N PRO A 14 -33.19 21.13 -0.73
CA PRO A 14 -32.29 22.24 -0.99
C PRO A 14 -31.02 22.26 -0.13
N PHE A 15 -30.91 21.39 0.87
CA PHE A 15 -29.65 21.16 1.61
C PHE A 15 -28.52 20.67 0.69
N PHE A 16 -28.85 19.83 -0.28
CA PHE A 16 -27.90 19.37 -1.28
C PHE A 16 -27.70 20.45 -2.34
N ASP A 17 -26.46 20.69 -2.74
CA ASP A 17 -26.12 21.68 -3.75
C ASP A 17 -26.79 21.38 -5.11
N GLU A 18 -26.88 22.40 -5.95
CA GLU A 18 -27.55 22.29 -7.26
C GLU A 18 -26.86 21.26 -8.17
N GLY A 19 -25.53 21.17 -8.15
CA GLY A 19 -24.76 20.20 -8.92
C GLY A 19 -25.12 18.77 -8.55
N THR A 20 -25.16 18.47 -7.24
CA THR A 20 -25.56 17.17 -6.69
C THR A 20 -27.00 16.80 -7.11
N ARG A 21 -27.94 17.73 -6.99
CA ARG A 21 -29.33 17.46 -7.39
C ARG A 21 -29.47 17.24 -8.90
N ASN A 22 -28.81 18.04 -9.71
CA ASN A 22 -28.84 17.92 -11.18
C ASN A 22 -28.21 16.60 -11.65
N GLU A 23 -27.12 16.16 -11.04
CA GLU A 23 -26.52 14.86 -11.30
C GLU A 23 -27.50 13.70 -11.03
N LEU A 24 -28.23 13.75 -9.92
CA LEU A 24 -29.22 12.75 -9.57
C LEU A 24 -30.45 12.80 -10.49
N ILE A 25 -30.93 13.98 -10.84
CA ILE A 25 -32.06 14.16 -11.79
C ILE A 25 -31.70 13.57 -13.17
N ALA A 26 -30.43 13.66 -13.59
CA ALA A 26 -30.00 13.12 -14.88
C ALA A 26 -30.11 11.58 -14.96
N ILE A 27 -30.09 10.88 -13.83
CA ILE A 27 -30.18 9.41 -13.76
C ILE A 27 -31.59 8.92 -13.33
N LYS A 28 -32.60 9.79 -13.26
CA LYS A 28 -33.93 9.48 -12.72
C LYS A 28 -34.60 8.23 -13.31
N ASP A 29 -34.30 7.91 -14.56
CA ASP A 29 -34.87 6.77 -15.27
C ASP A 29 -33.96 5.52 -15.22
N ASP A 30 -32.78 5.61 -14.59
CA ASP A 30 -31.83 4.49 -14.41
C ASP A 30 -31.90 3.94 -12.96
N THR A 31 -32.85 3.05 -12.72
CA THR A 31 -33.08 2.46 -11.40
C THR A 31 -31.84 1.68 -10.89
N LYS A 32 -31.05 1.09 -11.79
CA LYS A 32 -29.85 0.33 -11.38
C LYS A 32 -28.75 1.27 -10.87
N GLU A 33 -28.51 2.38 -11.56
CA GLU A 33 -27.55 3.38 -11.12
C GLU A 33 -28.03 4.06 -9.81
N ILE A 34 -29.33 4.32 -9.67
CA ILE A 34 -29.89 4.84 -8.41
C ILE A 34 -29.69 3.83 -7.27
N GLU A 35 -29.98 2.55 -7.48
CA GLU A 35 -29.76 1.52 -6.47
C GLU A 35 -28.28 1.44 -6.09
N ASP A 36 -27.35 1.42 -7.06
CA ASP A 36 -25.91 1.35 -6.79
C ASP A 36 -25.40 2.53 -5.96
N ARG A 37 -25.98 3.72 -6.15
CA ARG A 37 -25.62 4.93 -5.39
C ARG A 37 -26.20 4.99 -3.97
N PHE A 38 -27.29 4.29 -3.68
CA PHE A 38 -28.07 4.47 -2.45
C PHE A 38 -28.41 3.18 -1.68
N TYR A 39 -28.03 1.97 -2.17
CA TYR A 39 -28.37 0.71 -1.49
C TYR A 39 -27.72 0.55 -0.12
N ARG A 40 -26.64 1.31 0.13
CA ARG A 40 -25.91 1.38 1.41
C ARG A 40 -25.19 2.71 1.54
N ASP A 41 -24.66 2.97 2.72
CA ASP A 41 -23.66 4.01 2.93
C ASP A 41 -22.29 3.52 2.45
N LEU A 42 -21.41 4.45 2.05
CA LEU A 42 -20.02 4.13 1.73
C LEU A 42 -19.33 3.59 2.97
N GLU A 43 -18.79 2.39 2.86
CA GLU A 43 -18.21 1.66 3.98
C GLU A 43 -16.88 2.29 4.43
N PHE A 44 -16.79 2.60 5.72
CA PHE A 44 -15.51 2.93 6.36
C PHE A 44 -14.78 1.62 6.66
N GLY A 45 -13.83 1.27 5.77
CA GLY A 45 -13.04 0.05 5.92
C GLY A 45 -12.04 0.15 7.08
N THR A 46 -11.03 -0.71 7.06
CA THR A 46 -10.06 -0.87 8.17
C THR A 46 -9.24 0.38 8.53
N ALA A 47 -9.25 1.42 7.72
CA ALA A 47 -8.53 2.67 7.98
C ALA A 47 -9.07 3.87 7.19
N GLY A 48 -10.32 3.83 6.69
CA GLY A 48 -10.91 4.94 5.95
C GLY A 48 -11.91 4.55 4.87
N LEU A 49 -12.36 5.57 4.10
CA LEU A 49 -13.27 5.42 2.98
C LEU A 49 -12.53 5.28 1.66
N ARG A 50 -13.10 4.56 0.71
CA ARG A 50 -12.72 4.58 -0.70
C ARG A 50 -13.94 4.30 -1.57
N GLY A 51 -14.18 5.15 -2.56
CA GLY A 51 -15.35 4.99 -3.43
C GLY A 51 -15.24 5.79 -4.73
N VAL A 52 -16.20 5.54 -5.60
CA VAL A 52 -16.39 6.31 -6.83
C VAL A 52 -16.90 7.72 -6.48
N LEU A 53 -16.37 8.75 -7.14
CA LEU A 53 -16.85 10.13 -7.03
C LEU A 53 -18.28 10.26 -7.56
N GLY A 54 -19.11 11.08 -6.93
CA GLY A 54 -20.46 11.40 -7.39
C GLY A 54 -21.48 11.58 -6.27
N ALA A 55 -22.68 11.91 -6.65
CA ALA A 55 -23.83 12.08 -5.74
C ALA A 55 -24.36 10.72 -5.25
N GLY A 56 -24.65 10.61 -3.94
CA GLY A 56 -25.20 9.41 -3.31
C GLY A 56 -24.48 8.99 -2.04
N THR A 57 -25.14 8.16 -1.22
CA THR A 57 -24.60 7.69 0.06
C THR A 57 -23.46 6.68 -0.12
N ASN A 58 -23.44 5.93 -1.22
CA ASN A 58 -22.40 4.97 -1.58
C ASN A 58 -21.38 5.58 -2.59
N ARG A 59 -21.12 6.87 -2.48
CA ARG A 59 -20.19 7.63 -3.33
C ARG A 59 -19.32 8.54 -2.47
N MET A 60 -18.12 8.88 -2.99
CA MET A 60 -17.28 9.93 -2.43
C MET A 60 -17.76 11.30 -2.89
N ASN A 61 -18.16 12.14 -1.96
CA ASN A 61 -18.60 13.51 -2.16
C ASN A 61 -18.43 14.33 -0.88
N VAL A 62 -18.73 15.62 -0.95
CA VAL A 62 -18.58 16.55 0.19
C VAL A 62 -19.39 16.12 1.42
N TYR A 63 -20.53 15.49 1.22
CA TYR A 63 -21.43 15.05 2.30
C TYR A 63 -20.92 13.79 3.00
N THR A 64 -20.44 12.81 2.25
CA THR A 64 -19.87 11.57 2.81
C THR A 64 -18.54 11.85 3.50
N VAL A 65 -17.72 12.77 2.96
CA VAL A 65 -16.50 13.26 3.62
C VAL A 65 -16.82 14.03 4.90
N ALA A 66 -17.83 14.90 4.88
CA ALA A 66 -18.28 15.61 6.09
C ALA A 66 -18.75 14.62 7.17
N LYS A 67 -19.48 13.57 6.77
CA LYS A 67 -19.95 12.50 7.69
C LYS A 67 -18.77 11.75 8.32
N ALA A 68 -17.77 11.38 7.52
CA ALA A 68 -16.56 10.72 8.03
C ALA A 68 -15.75 11.65 8.97
N SER A 69 -15.62 12.92 8.62
CA SER A 69 -14.92 13.92 9.43
C SER A 69 -15.61 14.19 10.76
N GLU A 70 -16.95 14.19 10.78
CA GLU A 70 -17.73 14.29 12.02
C GLU A 70 -17.55 13.05 12.91
N GLY A 71 -17.51 11.84 12.32
CA GLY A 71 -17.19 10.61 13.06
C GLY A 71 -15.81 10.65 13.69
N LEU A 72 -14.81 11.11 12.94
CA LEU A 72 -13.46 11.33 13.46
C LEU A 72 -13.43 12.40 14.57
N ALA A 73 -14.15 13.52 14.38
CA ALA A 73 -14.25 14.57 15.37
C ALA A 73 -14.82 14.04 16.69
N LYS A 74 -15.90 13.25 16.64
CA LYS A 74 -16.50 12.63 17.84
C LYS A 74 -15.57 11.66 18.54
N TYR A 75 -14.80 10.88 17.77
CA TYR A 75 -13.77 10.03 18.34
C TYR A 75 -12.71 10.86 19.07
N ILE A 76 -12.17 11.94 18.47
CA ILE A 76 -11.17 12.82 19.09
C ILE A 76 -11.71 13.47 20.37
N LEU A 77 -12.97 13.91 20.34
CA LEU A 77 -13.64 14.49 21.52
C LEU A 77 -13.77 13.46 22.67
N SER A 78 -13.99 12.19 22.36
CA SER A 78 -14.07 11.13 23.38
C SER A 78 -12.72 10.78 24.02
N GLU A 79 -11.59 11.08 23.32
CA GLU A 79 -10.23 10.88 23.82
C GLU A 79 -9.75 12.02 24.75
N GLY A 80 -10.53 13.10 24.87
CA GLY A 80 -10.34 14.17 25.86
C GLY A 80 -9.54 15.39 25.39
N GLU A 81 -9.32 16.30 26.32
CA GLU A 81 -8.78 17.65 26.03
C GLU A 81 -7.39 17.63 25.36
N GLU A 82 -6.52 16.71 25.75
CA GLU A 82 -5.18 16.61 25.17
C GLU A 82 -5.23 16.18 23.69
N ALA A 83 -6.10 15.24 23.35
CA ALA A 83 -6.33 14.83 21.97
C ALA A 83 -6.86 15.99 21.11
N ILE A 84 -7.84 16.73 21.64
CA ILE A 84 -8.40 17.93 20.99
C ILE A 84 -7.30 18.96 20.73
N LYS A 85 -6.49 19.30 21.73
CA LYS A 85 -5.43 20.30 21.64
C LYS A 85 -4.36 19.95 20.62
N ARG A 86 -3.99 18.69 20.52
CA ARG A 86 -2.99 18.19 19.58
C ARG A 86 -3.50 18.26 18.14
N GLY A 87 -4.81 18.08 17.93
CA GLY A 87 -5.49 18.29 16.66
C GLY A 87 -5.11 17.30 15.57
N VAL A 88 -5.36 17.69 14.32
CA VAL A 88 -5.25 16.83 13.14
C VAL A 88 -4.37 17.45 12.06
N VAL A 89 -3.50 16.66 11.43
CA VAL A 89 -2.78 17.03 10.20
C VAL A 89 -3.55 16.51 9.00
N ILE A 90 -3.74 17.34 7.98
CA ILE A 90 -4.51 16.99 6.77
C ILE A 90 -3.64 17.19 5.53
N SER A 91 -3.53 16.17 4.69
CA SER A 91 -2.87 16.24 3.39
C SER A 91 -3.73 15.58 2.31
N TYR A 92 -3.35 15.79 1.05
CA TYR A 92 -4.11 15.31 -0.09
C TYR A 92 -3.22 15.09 -1.32
N ASP A 93 -3.68 14.23 -2.23
CA ASP A 93 -3.03 13.95 -3.51
C ASP A 93 -3.59 14.81 -4.67
N SER A 94 -3.24 14.45 -5.91
CA SER A 94 -3.63 15.17 -7.12
C SER A 94 -5.04 14.86 -7.63
N ARG A 95 -5.80 13.99 -7.00
CA ARG A 95 -7.12 13.56 -7.48
C ARG A 95 -8.14 14.67 -7.48
N HIS A 96 -9.13 14.53 -8.37
CA HIS A 96 -10.28 15.43 -8.39
C HIS A 96 -10.93 15.50 -6.99
N PHE A 97 -11.27 16.72 -6.58
CA PHE A 97 -11.88 17.05 -5.27
C PHE A 97 -10.99 16.78 -4.03
N SER A 98 -9.73 16.38 -4.20
CA SER A 98 -8.87 16.14 -3.02
C SER A 98 -8.65 17.41 -2.18
N PRO A 99 -8.36 18.60 -2.75
CA PRO A 99 -8.28 19.84 -1.97
C PRO A 99 -9.59 20.22 -1.29
N GLU A 100 -10.73 20.09 -1.99
CA GLU A 100 -12.06 20.39 -1.45
C GLU A 100 -12.41 19.48 -0.29
N PHE A 101 -12.16 18.17 -0.41
CA PHE A 101 -12.41 17.20 0.68
C PHE A 101 -11.51 17.47 1.89
N ALA A 102 -10.26 17.87 1.67
CA ALA A 102 -9.35 18.27 2.74
C ALA A 102 -9.85 19.53 3.47
N GLN A 103 -10.36 20.51 2.72
CA GLN A 103 -10.98 21.71 3.28
C GLN A 103 -12.25 21.40 4.06
N ILE A 104 -13.17 20.57 3.55
CA ILE A 104 -14.37 20.11 4.26
C ILE A 104 -14.00 19.44 5.57
N THR A 105 -12.98 18.58 5.57
CA THR A 105 -12.47 17.95 6.78
C THR A 105 -12.05 18.98 7.82
N ALA A 106 -11.28 19.98 7.42
CA ALA A 106 -10.84 21.06 8.31
C ALA A 106 -12.02 21.89 8.85
N GLN A 107 -13.04 22.18 8.03
CA GLN A 107 -14.24 22.92 8.43
C GLN A 107 -15.09 22.18 9.45
N VAL A 108 -15.26 20.85 9.29
CA VAL A 108 -15.98 20.00 10.25
C VAL A 108 -15.22 19.90 11.56
N LEU A 109 -13.91 19.68 11.54
CA LEU A 109 -13.07 19.65 12.74
C LEU A 109 -13.15 20.99 13.49
N ALA A 110 -13.03 22.11 12.78
CA ALA A 110 -13.12 23.45 13.36
C ALA A 110 -14.49 23.73 14.01
N ALA A 111 -15.59 23.26 13.39
CA ALA A 111 -16.94 23.37 13.99
C ALA A 111 -17.09 22.58 15.30
N ASN A 112 -16.27 21.55 15.50
CA ASN A 112 -16.16 20.76 16.73
C ASN A 112 -15.08 21.29 17.70
N GLY A 113 -14.44 22.44 17.38
CA GLY A 113 -13.39 23.03 18.21
C GLY A 113 -12.04 22.32 18.15
N ILE A 114 -11.82 21.46 17.17
CA ILE A 114 -10.60 20.69 16.98
C ILE A 114 -9.69 21.43 15.99
N PRO A 115 -8.47 21.86 16.38
CA PRO A 115 -7.55 22.51 15.48
C PRO A 115 -7.01 21.55 14.43
N SER A 116 -6.73 22.05 13.23
CA SER A 116 -6.10 21.30 12.16
C SER A 116 -4.96 22.06 11.48
N ARG A 117 -3.99 21.29 10.96
CA ARG A 117 -2.93 21.77 10.07
C ARG A 117 -3.18 21.21 8.70
N LEU A 118 -3.56 22.07 7.76
CA LEU A 118 -3.84 21.71 6.38
C LEU A 118 -2.62 21.96 5.51
N SER A 119 -2.24 20.98 4.70
CA SER A 119 -1.18 21.12 3.71
C SER A 119 -1.49 22.26 2.73
N ASP A 120 -0.54 23.15 2.49
CA ASP A 120 -0.70 24.31 1.58
C ASP A 120 -0.69 23.90 0.09
N GLU A 121 -0.15 22.73 -0.22
CA GLU A 121 -0.22 22.07 -1.54
C GLU A 121 -0.35 20.55 -1.36
N LEU A 122 -0.53 19.81 -2.47
CA LEU A 122 -0.56 18.35 -2.41
C LEU A 122 0.77 17.79 -1.87
N ARG A 123 0.69 16.84 -0.96
CA ARG A 123 1.85 16.12 -0.41
C ARG A 123 1.53 14.64 -0.25
N PRO A 124 2.54 13.77 -0.43
CA PRO A 124 2.34 12.32 -0.41
C PRO A 124 2.08 11.77 1.00
N VAL A 125 1.61 10.52 1.03
CA VAL A 125 1.38 9.74 2.27
C VAL A 125 2.57 9.77 3.22
N PRO A 126 3.83 9.52 2.81
CA PRO A 126 4.95 9.54 3.75
C PRO A 126 5.18 10.90 4.39
N VAL A 127 4.91 12.01 3.68
CA VAL A 127 5.01 13.35 4.27
C VAL A 127 3.89 13.58 5.29
N LEU A 128 2.67 13.09 5.05
CA LEU A 128 1.61 13.13 6.08
C LEU A 128 2.03 12.34 7.33
N SER A 129 2.46 11.08 7.16
CA SER A 129 2.90 10.22 8.26
C SER A 129 3.99 10.90 9.11
N PHE A 130 5.01 11.44 8.45
CA PHE A 130 6.06 12.23 9.09
C PHE A 130 5.51 13.46 9.81
N SER A 131 4.60 14.22 9.17
CA SER A 131 4.05 15.47 9.73
C SER A 131 3.22 15.24 11.00
N VAL A 132 2.45 14.13 11.07
CA VAL A 132 1.72 13.74 12.29
C VAL A 132 2.68 13.62 13.47
N ARG A 133 3.80 12.92 13.28
CA ARG A 133 4.84 12.73 14.30
C ARG A 133 5.59 14.03 14.62
N TYR A 134 5.97 14.77 13.58
CA TYR A 134 6.70 16.03 13.71
C TYR A 134 5.93 17.07 14.55
N PHE A 135 4.64 17.25 14.26
CA PHE A 135 3.76 18.15 15.00
C PHE A 135 3.19 17.53 16.28
N LYS A 136 3.44 16.24 16.54
CA LYS A 136 2.84 15.48 17.64
C LYS A 136 1.32 15.58 17.63
N ALA A 137 0.72 15.59 16.43
CA ALA A 137 -0.73 15.62 16.25
C ALA A 137 -1.38 14.34 16.78
N PHE A 138 -2.65 14.42 17.18
CA PHE A 138 -3.38 13.24 17.63
C PHE A 138 -3.76 12.32 16.49
N ALA A 139 -4.08 12.89 15.33
CA ALA A 139 -4.46 12.13 14.14
C ALA A 139 -3.96 12.80 12.85
N GLY A 140 -3.98 12.03 11.77
CA GLY A 140 -3.78 12.51 10.40
C GLY A 140 -4.91 12.10 9.47
N VAL A 141 -5.16 12.89 8.43
CA VAL A 141 -6.09 12.55 7.35
C VAL A 141 -5.39 12.72 6.02
N MET A 142 -5.44 11.67 5.18
CA MET A 142 -4.98 11.71 3.80
C MET A 142 -6.16 11.55 2.84
N ILE A 143 -6.38 12.54 2.00
CA ILE A 143 -7.38 12.46 0.93
C ILE A 143 -6.72 11.87 -0.31
N THR A 144 -7.00 10.60 -0.57
CA THR A 144 -6.41 9.82 -1.67
C THR A 144 -7.15 8.51 -1.89
N ALA A 145 -7.14 8.01 -3.13
CA ALA A 145 -7.47 6.63 -3.45
C ALA A 145 -6.25 5.85 -3.99
N SER A 146 -5.02 6.30 -3.65
CA SER A 146 -3.76 5.67 -4.10
C SER A 146 -3.74 5.51 -5.64
N HIS A 147 -3.51 4.31 -6.13
CA HIS A 147 -3.40 3.98 -7.55
C HIS A 147 -4.72 3.66 -8.28
N ASN A 148 -5.88 3.82 -7.63
CA ASN A 148 -7.18 3.54 -8.28
C ASN A 148 -7.41 4.47 -9.50
N PRO A 149 -8.29 4.09 -10.46
CA PRO A 149 -8.67 4.95 -11.57
C PRO A 149 -9.15 6.34 -11.14
N SER A 150 -9.13 7.32 -12.08
CA SER A 150 -9.44 8.73 -11.82
C SER A 150 -10.82 8.99 -11.21
N LYS A 151 -11.79 8.12 -11.49
CA LYS A 151 -13.15 8.21 -10.94
C LYS A 151 -13.27 7.90 -9.44
N TYR A 152 -12.17 7.49 -8.77
CA TYR A 152 -12.15 7.17 -7.34
C TYR A 152 -11.48 8.29 -6.55
N ASN A 153 -11.96 8.47 -5.31
CA ASN A 153 -11.22 9.15 -4.25
C ASN A 153 -11.40 8.41 -2.92
N GLY A 154 -10.75 8.87 -1.86
CA GLY A 154 -10.80 8.23 -0.56
C GLY A 154 -10.39 9.16 0.57
N TYR A 155 -10.51 8.66 1.79
CA TYR A 155 -10.26 9.35 3.04
C TYR A 155 -9.59 8.35 3.99
N LYS A 156 -8.27 8.45 4.18
CA LYS A 156 -7.50 7.57 5.07
C LYS A 156 -7.24 8.28 6.40
N VAL A 157 -7.39 7.56 7.52
CA VAL A 157 -7.13 8.08 8.87
C VAL A 157 -5.85 7.46 9.43
N TYR A 158 -5.01 8.31 10.02
CA TYR A 158 -3.73 7.98 10.63
C TYR A 158 -3.77 8.30 12.13
N GLY A 159 -3.14 7.47 12.94
CA GLY A 159 -3.00 7.68 14.37
C GLY A 159 -1.81 8.58 14.72
N GLU A 160 -1.66 8.87 16.01
CA GLU A 160 -0.61 9.73 16.57
C GLU A 160 0.82 9.27 16.28
N ASP A 161 1.01 7.98 16.01
CA ASP A 161 2.28 7.38 15.64
C ASP A 161 2.64 7.58 14.15
N GLY A 162 1.73 8.18 13.35
CA GLY A 162 1.89 8.37 11.91
C GLY A 162 1.57 7.13 11.07
N GLY A 163 1.15 6.01 11.67
CA GLY A 163 0.62 4.82 10.99
C GLY A 163 -0.88 4.93 10.74
N GLN A 164 -1.42 4.11 9.84
CA GLN A 164 -2.87 4.00 9.71
C GLN A 164 -3.48 3.52 11.03
N VAL A 165 -4.64 4.08 11.41
CA VAL A 165 -5.28 3.76 12.69
C VAL A 165 -5.46 2.25 12.89
N PRO A 166 -5.23 1.74 14.13
CA PRO A 166 -5.47 0.35 14.46
C PRO A 166 -6.97 0.01 14.40
N PRO A 167 -7.32 -1.29 14.36
CA PRO A 167 -8.72 -1.72 14.24
C PRO A 167 -9.65 -1.10 15.28
N GLU A 168 -9.25 -1.02 16.53
CA GLU A 168 -10.07 -0.51 17.63
C GLU A 168 -10.45 0.97 17.42
N ALA A 169 -9.48 1.79 16.98
CA ALA A 169 -9.75 3.19 16.67
C ALA A 169 -10.59 3.34 15.40
N ALA A 170 -10.35 2.51 14.37
CA ALA A 170 -11.16 2.48 13.16
C ALA A 170 -12.62 2.11 13.47
N ASP A 171 -12.85 1.11 14.31
CA ASP A 171 -14.19 0.67 14.76
C ASP A 171 -14.89 1.77 15.57
N ALA A 172 -14.17 2.49 16.43
CA ALA A 172 -14.72 3.62 17.18
C ALA A 172 -15.12 4.79 16.26
N VAL A 173 -14.30 5.12 15.26
CA VAL A 173 -14.66 6.12 14.24
C VAL A 173 -15.87 5.67 13.44
N LEU A 174 -15.91 4.40 12.99
CA LEU A 174 -17.04 3.82 12.27
C LEU A 174 -18.33 3.89 13.08
N ALA A 175 -18.31 3.49 14.34
CA ALA A 175 -19.48 3.56 15.22
C ALA A 175 -20.02 5.00 15.35
N ASN A 176 -19.14 5.99 15.43
CA ASN A 176 -19.52 7.40 15.44
C ASN A 176 -20.13 7.86 14.09
N ILE A 177 -19.61 7.37 12.96
CA ILE A 177 -20.17 7.64 11.61
C ILE A 177 -21.57 7.05 11.50
N GLU A 178 -21.79 5.82 11.93
CA GLU A 178 -23.07 5.11 11.87
C GLU A 178 -24.13 5.75 12.79
N ALA A 179 -23.71 6.33 13.89
CA ALA A 179 -24.60 7.05 14.81
C ALA A 179 -25.14 8.38 14.22
N ILE A 180 -24.60 8.87 13.10
CA ILE A 180 -25.09 10.06 12.42
C ILE A 180 -26.29 9.67 11.56
N SER A 181 -27.49 9.87 12.08
CA SER A 181 -28.76 9.54 11.40
C SER A 181 -29.19 10.57 10.35
N ASP A 182 -28.78 11.83 10.51
CA ASP A 182 -29.11 12.93 9.60
C ASP A 182 -27.85 13.74 9.26
N ILE A 183 -27.43 13.64 8.02
CA ILE A 183 -26.25 14.34 7.50
C ILE A 183 -26.38 15.87 7.56
N ARG A 184 -27.62 16.39 7.56
CA ARG A 184 -27.91 17.83 7.65
C ARG A 184 -27.62 18.43 9.03
N ALA A 185 -27.44 17.58 10.04
CA ALA A 185 -27.08 18.01 11.39
C ALA A 185 -25.56 18.27 11.55
N ILE A 186 -24.74 17.86 10.58
CA ILE A 186 -23.29 18.07 10.61
C ILE A 186 -23.01 19.57 10.42
N LYS A 187 -22.26 20.12 11.37
CA LYS A 187 -21.86 21.53 11.31
C LYS A 187 -20.52 21.67 10.63
N MET A 188 -20.40 22.68 9.78
CA MET A 188 -19.15 23.10 9.17
C MET A 188 -18.95 24.59 9.49
N MET A 189 -17.75 24.92 9.99
CA MET A 189 -17.38 26.32 10.17
C MET A 189 -16.95 26.91 8.82
N ASP A 190 -17.26 28.17 8.57
CA ASP A 190 -16.69 28.84 7.40
C ASP A 190 -15.16 28.77 7.43
N PHE A 191 -14.54 28.54 6.29
CA PHE A 191 -13.11 28.26 6.23
C PHE A 191 -12.25 29.45 6.63
N GLU A 192 -12.63 30.65 6.21
CA GLU A 192 -11.90 31.87 6.58
C GLU A 192 -12.15 32.25 8.06
N GLU A 193 -13.34 31.98 8.56
CA GLU A 193 -13.64 32.11 10.00
C GLU A 193 -12.77 31.14 10.83
N ALA A 194 -12.64 29.89 10.39
CA ALA A 194 -11.82 28.87 11.06
C ALA A 194 -10.34 29.28 11.10
N LYS A 195 -9.82 29.83 10.00
CA LYS A 195 -8.46 30.42 9.95
C LYS A 195 -8.30 31.61 10.90
N ALA A 196 -9.26 32.53 10.87
CA ALA A 196 -9.23 33.73 11.72
C ALA A 196 -9.25 33.38 13.22
N LYS A 197 -9.90 32.27 13.59
CA LYS A 197 -9.91 31.72 14.94
C LYS A 197 -8.67 30.89 15.29
N GLY A 198 -7.76 30.66 14.35
CA GLY A 198 -6.58 29.80 14.53
C GLY A 198 -6.89 28.31 14.62
N LEU A 199 -8.12 27.89 14.26
CA LEU A 199 -8.52 26.47 14.23
C LEU A 199 -8.05 25.75 12.96
N VAL A 200 -7.75 26.51 11.90
CA VAL A 200 -7.11 25.98 10.69
C VAL A 200 -5.82 26.77 10.45
N THR A 201 -4.71 26.07 10.42
CA THR A 201 -3.39 26.63 10.05
C THR A 201 -2.83 25.84 8.87
N SER A 202 -1.88 26.42 8.15
CA SER A 202 -1.21 25.72 7.05
C SER A 202 0.17 25.21 7.48
N PHE A 203 0.65 24.16 6.82
CA PHE A 203 2.05 23.75 6.86
C PHE A 203 2.57 23.54 5.43
N GLY A 204 3.87 23.69 5.25
CA GLY A 204 4.46 23.66 3.92
C GLY A 204 5.97 23.47 3.91
N PRO A 205 6.77 24.47 3.44
CA PRO A 205 8.20 24.32 3.18
C PRO A 205 9.04 23.83 4.36
N GLU A 206 8.65 24.18 5.59
CA GLU A 206 9.34 23.73 6.81
C GLU A 206 9.29 22.21 6.98
N ILE A 207 8.17 21.60 6.62
CA ILE A 207 8.02 20.14 6.65
C ILE A 207 8.79 19.50 5.49
N ASP A 208 8.74 20.10 4.32
CA ASP A 208 9.48 19.62 3.15
C ASP A 208 10.99 19.56 3.42
N GLU A 209 11.53 20.59 4.09
CA GLU A 209 12.94 20.64 4.50
C GLU A 209 13.25 19.62 5.60
N ALA A 210 12.41 19.54 6.63
CA ALA A 210 12.58 18.61 7.75
C ALA A 210 12.53 17.15 7.26
N PHE A 211 11.57 16.81 6.38
CA PHE A 211 11.43 15.49 5.77
C PHE A 211 12.66 15.15 4.92
N THR A 212 13.11 16.06 4.05
CA THR A 212 14.32 15.87 3.23
C THR A 212 15.55 15.63 4.11
N ASN A 213 15.72 16.41 5.18
CA ASN A 213 16.84 16.26 6.10
C ASN A 213 16.78 14.93 6.89
N MET A 214 15.60 14.43 7.18
CA MET A 214 15.39 13.10 7.77
C MET A 214 15.83 12.03 6.78
N LEU A 215 15.36 12.07 5.52
CA LEU A 215 15.68 11.10 4.48
C LEU A 215 17.18 11.02 4.17
N LYS A 216 17.89 12.15 4.15
CA LYS A 216 19.36 12.18 3.93
C LYS A 216 20.13 11.32 4.92
N LYS A 217 19.64 11.14 6.14
CA LYS A 217 20.27 10.29 7.16
C LYS A 217 20.13 8.79 6.85
N LEU A 218 19.25 8.43 5.93
CA LEU A 218 19.00 7.06 5.51
C LEU A 218 19.81 6.64 4.27
N VAL A 219 20.64 7.54 3.71
CA VAL A 219 21.60 7.19 2.65
C VAL A 219 22.56 6.13 3.19
N VAL A 220 22.73 5.05 2.44
CA VAL A 220 23.55 3.92 2.84
C VAL A 220 25.00 4.08 2.38
N ASP A 221 25.21 4.53 1.14
CA ASP A 221 26.54 4.75 0.55
C ASP A 221 26.57 6.10 -0.19
N GLN A 222 26.97 7.16 0.51
CA GLN A 222 27.09 8.48 -0.08
C GLN A 222 28.22 8.54 -1.11
N GLN A 223 29.32 7.77 -0.91
CA GLN A 223 30.45 7.81 -1.82
C GLN A 223 30.11 7.22 -3.20
N ALA A 224 29.26 6.19 -3.24
CA ALA A 224 28.75 5.66 -4.50
C ALA A 224 27.91 6.71 -5.25
N ILE A 225 27.07 7.47 -4.54
CA ILE A 225 26.29 8.58 -5.14
C ILE A 225 27.25 9.64 -5.70
N ASP A 226 28.25 10.08 -4.92
CA ASP A 226 29.19 11.13 -5.32
C ASP A 226 29.96 10.75 -6.60
N ARG A 227 30.38 9.48 -6.72
CA ARG A 227 31.09 8.96 -7.90
C ARG A 227 30.19 8.76 -9.12
N GLN A 228 28.88 8.52 -8.89
CA GLN A 228 27.87 8.27 -9.93
C GLN A 228 26.83 9.41 -10.02
N ALA A 229 27.20 10.63 -9.62
CA ALA A 229 26.31 11.79 -9.58
C ALA A 229 25.64 12.12 -10.93
N ASP A 230 26.31 11.79 -12.04
CA ASP A 230 25.84 12.01 -13.40
C ASP A 230 25.12 10.78 -14.01
N MET A 231 24.85 9.74 -13.22
CA MET A 231 24.04 8.59 -13.65
C MET A 231 22.70 9.05 -14.21
N SER A 232 22.39 8.65 -15.44
CA SER A 232 21.15 9.04 -16.11
C SER A 232 19.95 8.26 -15.55
N ILE A 233 19.00 8.99 -14.99
CA ILE A 233 17.80 8.47 -14.31
C ILE A 233 16.57 9.07 -14.98
N VAL A 234 15.57 8.24 -15.26
CA VAL A 234 14.23 8.71 -15.68
C VAL A 234 13.22 8.47 -14.57
N TYR A 235 12.46 9.49 -14.24
CA TYR A 235 11.40 9.46 -13.25
C TYR A 235 10.06 9.90 -13.83
N THR A 236 8.99 9.19 -13.46
CA THR A 236 7.62 9.64 -13.67
C THR A 236 6.83 9.69 -12.36
N PRO A 237 6.24 10.83 -11.99
CA PRO A 237 5.34 10.93 -10.85
C PRO A 237 3.92 10.43 -11.15
N LEU A 238 3.63 9.97 -12.37
CA LEU A 238 2.29 9.57 -12.83
C LEU A 238 1.20 10.59 -12.44
N HIS A 239 1.46 11.89 -12.69
CA HIS A 239 0.61 13.03 -12.32
C HIS A 239 0.36 13.19 -10.82
N GLY A 240 1.15 12.53 -9.96
CA GLY A 240 0.93 12.46 -8.52
C GLY A 240 1.73 13.46 -7.68
N SER A 241 1.64 13.28 -6.37
CA SER A 241 2.25 14.13 -5.35
C SER A 241 3.75 13.89 -5.14
N GLY A 242 4.31 12.81 -5.74
CA GLY A 242 5.72 12.46 -5.61
C GLY A 242 6.70 13.37 -6.37
N ASN A 243 6.24 14.15 -7.36
CA ASN A 243 7.10 14.95 -8.23
C ASN A 243 8.14 15.79 -7.46
N LYS A 244 7.67 16.65 -6.56
CA LYS A 244 8.55 17.56 -5.81
C LYS A 244 9.42 16.84 -4.78
N PRO A 245 8.89 16.00 -3.87
CA PRO A 245 9.69 15.38 -2.81
C PRO A 245 10.73 14.38 -3.35
N VAL A 246 10.39 13.58 -4.37
CA VAL A 246 11.36 12.64 -4.97
C VAL A 246 12.51 13.39 -5.64
N ARG A 247 12.23 14.41 -6.43
CA ARG A 247 13.30 15.22 -7.05
C ARG A 247 14.15 15.91 -5.99
N ARG A 248 13.51 16.51 -4.99
CA ARG A 248 14.20 17.21 -3.91
C ARG A 248 15.20 16.31 -3.18
N ILE A 249 14.82 15.08 -2.83
CA ILE A 249 15.74 14.16 -2.15
C ILE A 249 16.86 13.71 -3.07
N LEU A 250 16.59 13.34 -4.33
CA LEU A 250 17.63 12.92 -5.26
C LEU A 250 18.66 14.03 -5.51
N GLU A 251 18.21 15.26 -5.72
CA GLU A 251 19.09 16.43 -5.84
C GLU A 251 19.87 16.70 -4.55
N ALA A 252 19.21 16.59 -3.39
CA ALA A 252 19.81 16.87 -2.07
C ALA A 252 20.89 15.85 -1.67
N VAL A 253 20.83 14.61 -2.19
CA VAL A 253 21.86 13.60 -1.96
C VAL A 253 22.94 13.60 -3.04
N GLY A 254 22.76 14.33 -4.17
CA GLY A 254 23.82 14.58 -5.13
C GLY A 254 23.60 14.10 -6.56
N PHE A 255 22.47 13.48 -6.91
CA PHE A 255 22.16 13.12 -8.30
C PHE A 255 21.85 14.36 -9.14
N LYS A 256 22.44 14.46 -10.35
CA LYS A 256 22.37 15.65 -11.21
C LYS A 256 21.64 15.43 -12.53
N ASN A 257 21.57 14.19 -13.00
CA ASN A 257 21.07 13.86 -14.34
C ASN A 257 19.72 13.11 -14.25
N ILE A 258 18.67 13.85 -13.84
CA ILE A 258 17.33 13.32 -13.62
C ILE A 258 16.42 13.85 -14.72
N HIS A 259 15.87 12.96 -15.55
CA HIS A 259 14.93 13.25 -16.63
C HIS A 259 13.51 12.95 -16.16
N ILE A 260 12.62 13.93 -16.29
CA ILE A 260 11.21 13.79 -15.91
C ILE A 260 10.35 13.60 -17.15
N VAL A 261 9.42 12.66 -17.12
CA VAL A 261 8.39 12.50 -18.17
C VAL A 261 7.47 13.73 -18.13
N LYS A 262 7.67 14.65 -19.09
CA LYS A 262 7.02 15.97 -19.09
C LYS A 262 5.49 15.90 -19.13
N GLU A 263 4.97 14.95 -19.87
CA GLU A 263 3.53 14.70 -20.01
C GLU A 263 2.87 14.22 -18.72
N GLN A 264 3.67 13.69 -17.77
CA GLN A 264 3.23 13.13 -16.48
C GLN A 264 3.74 13.94 -15.29
N GLU A 265 4.48 15.02 -15.52
CA GLU A 265 5.14 15.81 -14.47
C GLU A 265 4.15 16.56 -13.57
N LEU A 266 3.17 17.24 -14.22
CA LEU A 266 2.22 18.06 -13.48
C LEU A 266 1.08 17.24 -12.87
N PRO A 267 0.61 17.60 -11.66
CA PRO A 267 -0.54 16.98 -11.04
C PRO A 267 -1.78 17.08 -11.93
N ASP A 268 -2.46 15.94 -12.14
CA ASP A 268 -3.71 15.89 -12.87
C ASP A 268 -4.58 14.72 -12.38
N GLY A 269 -5.74 15.04 -11.79
CA GLY A 269 -6.66 14.02 -11.24
C GLY A 269 -7.36 13.16 -12.29
N ALA A 270 -7.31 13.54 -13.57
CA ALA A 270 -7.83 12.74 -14.68
C ALA A 270 -6.87 11.63 -15.13
N PHE A 271 -5.57 11.72 -14.77
CA PHE A 271 -4.51 10.80 -15.21
C PHE A 271 -4.52 10.53 -16.73
N PRO A 272 -4.46 11.58 -17.59
CA PRO A 272 -4.80 11.47 -19.02
C PRO A 272 -3.88 10.55 -19.82
N THR A 273 -2.71 10.22 -19.31
CA THR A 273 -1.69 9.40 -20.00
C THR A 273 -1.69 7.93 -19.57
N VAL A 274 -2.46 7.57 -18.54
CA VAL A 274 -2.50 6.20 -18.00
C VAL A 274 -3.93 5.84 -17.58
N SER A 275 -4.39 4.65 -17.93
CA SER A 275 -5.69 4.15 -17.49
C SER A 275 -5.72 3.83 -15.98
N LEU A 276 -4.59 3.40 -15.44
CA LEU A 276 -4.37 3.06 -14.05
C LEU A 276 -3.00 3.59 -13.61
N PRO A 277 -2.92 4.60 -12.74
CA PRO A 277 -1.66 5.18 -12.28
C PRO A 277 -1.00 4.28 -11.20
N ASN A 278 -0.75 3.01 -11.56
CA ASN A 278 -0.19 2.00 -10.69
C ASN A 278 1.17 1.52 -11.19
N PRO A 279 2.28 1.82 -10.52
CA PRO A 279 3.62 1.41 -10.94
C PRO A 279 3.87 -0.12 -10.86
N GLU A 280 2.95 -0.90 -10.29
CA GLU A 280 2.94 -2.37 -10.39
C GLU A 280 2.67 -2.83 -11.84
N ASN A 281 1.95 -2.01 -12.62
CA ASN A 281 1.68 -2.28 -14.01
C ASN A 281 2.82 -1.75 -14.89
N PRO A 282 3.57 -2.60 -15.62
CA PRO A 282 4.63 -2.15 -16.52
C PRO A 282 4.17 -1.12 -17.56
N GLU A 283 2.90 -1.15 -17.97
CA GLU A 283 2.32 -0.19 -18.90
C GLU A 283 2.39 1.26 -18.36
N ALA A 284 2.27 1.44 -17.05
CA ALA A 284 2.39 2.76 -16.41
C ALA A 284 3.79 3.37 -16.58
N LEU A 285 4.83 2.55 -16.76
CA LEU A 285 6.21 2.99 -16.99
C LEU A 285 6.56 3.16 -18.48
N SER A 286 5.65 2.88 -19.42
CA SER A 286 5.94 2.85 -20.86
C SER A 286 6.52 4.18 -21.37
N MET A 287 5.93 5.32 -21.00
CA MET A 287 6.45 6.65 -21.43
C MET A 287 7.82 6.94 -20.80
N ALA A 288 8.05 6.52 -19.58
CA ALA A 288 9.34 6.67 -18.91
C ALA A 288 10.42 5.78 -19.57
N ILE A 289 10.08 4.57 -19.99
CA ILE A 289 10.97 3.67 -20.72
C ILE A 289 11.30 4.27 -22.11
N GLU A 290 10.33 4.85 -22.82
CA GLU A 290 10.58 5.51 -24.10
C GLU A 290 11.48 6.75 -23.94
N LEU A 291 11.32 7.52 -22.87
CA LEU A 291 12.24 8.61 -22.54
C LEU A 291 13.65 8.08 -22.23
N ALA A 292 13.73 6.98 -21.47
CA ALA A 292 15.00 6.37 -21.10
C ALA A 292 15.79 5.86 -22.31
N LYS A 293 15.13 5.30 -23.33
CA LYS A 293 15.77 4.94 -24.60
C LYS A 293 16.38 6.16 -25.32
N LYS A 294 15.73 7.32 -25.23
CA LYS A 294 16.20 8.57 -25.86
C LYS A 294 17.35 9.22 -25.11
N THR A 295 17.36 9.10 -23.78
CA THR A 295 18.36 9.71 -22.90
C THR A 295 19.46 8.74 -22.48
N ASP A 296 19.43 7.52 -23.01
CA ASP A 296 20.30 6.41 -22.63
C ASP A 296 20.35 6.17 -21.11
N ALA A 297 19.19 6.33 -20.44
CA ALA A 297 19.15 6.22 -19.00
C ALA A 297 19.34 4.78 -18.53
N SER A 298 20.02 4.63 -17.41
CA SER A 298 20.35 3.34 -16.82
C SER A 298 19.25 2.82 -15.91
N LEU A 299 18.46 3.75 -15.33
CA LEU A 299 17.43 3.48 -14.35
C LEU A 299 16.14 4.25 -14.70
N VAL A 300 15.02 3.57 -14.57
CA VAL A 300 13.67 4.14 -14.73
C VAL A 300 12.86 3.80 -13.49
N PHE A 301 12.10 4.74 -12.98
CA PHE A 301 11.09 4.43 -11.96
C PHE A 301 9.90 5.40 -12.02
N GLY A 302 8.79 4.96 -11.40
CA GLY A 302 7.57 5.75 -11.28
C GLY A 302 6.90 5.53 -9.93
N THR A 303 6.24 6.57 -9.41
CA THR A 303 5.47 6.53 -8.16
C THR A 303 3.98 6.67 -8.44
N ASP A 304 3.13 6.05 -7.61
CA ASP A 304 1.69 6.25 -7.68
C ASP A 304 1.25 7.64 -7.17
N PRO A 305 -0.02 8.04 -7.35
CA PRO A 305 -0.45 9.41 -7.05
C PRO A 305 -0.20 9.91 -5.63
N ASP A 306 -0.32 9.07 -4.62
CA ASP A 306 -0.01 9.42 -3.21
C ASP A 306 1.41 9.03 -2.78
N SER A 307 2.22 8.56 -3.75
CA SER A 307 3.66 8.26 -3.62
C SER A 307 4.00 7.38 -2.43
N ASP A 308 3.14 6.39 -2.18
CA ASP A 308 3.41 5.33 -1.21
C ASP A 308 3.98 4.07 -1.89
N ARG A 309 3.88 3.94 -3.24
CA ARG A 309 4.42 2.85 -4.04
C ARG A 309 5.37 3.35 -5.13
N ILE A 310 6.35 2.50 -5.46
CA ILE A 310 7.31 2.76 -6.54
C ILE A 310 7.61 1.50 -7.32
N GLY A 311 7.51 1.58 -8.65
CA GLY A 311 7.97 0.56 -9.58
C GLY A 311 9.22 1.02 -10.30
N ALA A 312 10.15 0.12 -10.61
CA ALA A 312 11.40 0.43 -11.26
C ALA A 312 11.75 -0.56 -12.37
N ALA A 313 12.54 -0.06 -13.34
CA ALA A 313 13.12 -0.85 -14.41
C ALA A 313 14.60 -0.44 -14.64
N ALA A 314 15.44 -1.40 -14.98
CA ALA A 314 16.83 -1.16 -15.34
C ALA A 314 17.09 -1.49 -16.80
N LYS A 315 18.02 -0.75 -17.39
CA LYS A 315 18.56 -1.01 -18.73
C LYS A 315 19.26 -2.36 -18.76
N VAL A 316 18.94 -3.17 -19.76
CA VAL A 316 19.60 -4.45 -20.06
C VAL A 316 19.92 -4.53 -21.54
N ILE A 317 20.90 -5.33 -21.91
CA ILE A 317 21.23 -5.62 -23.30
C ILE A 317 20.90 -7.08 -23.56
N GLU A 318 19.87 -7.32 -24.36
CA GLU A 318 19.47 -8.66 -24.79
C GLU A 318 19.60 -8.80 -26.31
N ASN A 319 20.37 -9.78 -26.75
CA ASN A 319 20.65 -10.02 -28.17
C ASN A 319 21.18 -8.79 -28.95
N GLY A 320 21.95 -7.93 -28.26
CA GLY A 320 22.49 -6.68 -28.80
C GLY A 320 21.50 -5.51 -28.85
N GLU A 321 20.28 -5.68 -28.35
CA GLU A 321 19.26 -4.62 -28.27
C GLU A 321 19.15 -4.09 -26.83
N VAL A 322 18.96 -2.78 -26.69
CA VAL A 322 18.67 -2.13 -25.40
C VAL A 322 17.20 -2.34 -25.05
N LYS A 323 16.98 -2.97 -23.90
CA LYS A 323 15.66 -3.17 -23.28
C LYS A 323 15.66 -2.65 -21.84
N TYR A 324 14.48 -2.62 -21.23
CA TYR A 324 14.30 -2.27 -19.83
C TYR A 324 13.55 -3.40 -19.12
N LYS A 325 14.20 -4.00 -18.12
CA LYS A 325 13.64 -5.07 -17.30
C LYS A 325 12.93 -4.44 -16.10
N CYS A 326 11.60 -4.53 -16.06
CA CYS A 326 10.81 -4.16 -14.89
C CYS A 326 11.00 -5.19 -13.78
N PHE A 327 11.12 -4.72 -12.53
CA PHE A 327 11.23 -5.58 -11.36
C PHE A 327 9.88 -5.69 -10.65
N SER A 328 9.56 -6.88 -10.13
CA SER A 328 8.43 -7.04 -9.22
C SER A 328 8.70 -6.40 -7.86
N GLY A 329 7.64 -6.17 -7.07
CA GLY A 329 7.77 -5.65 -5.71
C GLY A 329 8.66 -6.53 -4.82
N ASN A 330 8.54 -7.85 -4.94
CA ASN A 330 9.41 -8.79 -4.25
C ASN A 330 10.88 -8.68 -4.70
N GLN A 331 11.14 -8.67 -6.01
CA GLN A 331 12.50 -8.56 -6.53
C GLN A 331 13.21 -7.29 -6.04
N MET A 332 12.53 -6.16 -6.12
CA MET A 332 13.07 -4.89 -5.63
C MET A 332 13.25 -4.89 -4.11
N GLY A 333 12.28 -5.45 -3.37
CA GLY A 333 12.37 -5.58 -1.90
C GLY A 333 13.54 -6.45 -1.45
N LEU A 334 13.78 -7.58 -2.13
CA LEU A 334 14.94 -8.46 -1.86
C LEU A 334 16.26 -7.75 -2.14
N MET A 335 16.37 -7.06 -3.29
CA MET A 335 17.58 -6.32 -3.66
C MET A 335 17.88 -5.18 -2.68
N LEU A 336 16.86 -4.42 -2.28
CA LEU A 336 17.03 -3.34 -1.31
C LEU A 336 17.42 -3.86 0.07
N LEU A 337 16.79 -4.94 0.53
CA LEU A 337 17.13 -5.56 1.83
C LEU A 337 18.57 -6.04 1.83
N ASP A 338 18.98 -6.83 0.83
CA ASP A 338 20.38 -7.32 0.72
C ASP A 338 21.36 -6.15 0.63
N TYR A 339 21.07 -5.12 -0.18
CA TYR A 339 21.92 -3.94 -0.32
C TYR A 339 22.12 -3.19 1.00
N ILE A 340 21.03 -2.90 1.70
CA ILE A 340 21.08 -2.15 2.97
C ILE A 340 21.86 -2.93 4.02
N LEU A 341 21.60 -4.22 4.16
CA LEU A 341 22.28 -5.05 5.16
C LEU A 341 23.75 -5.29 4.82
N ASP A 342 24.08 -5.54 3.55
CA ASP A 342 25.46 -5.72 3.09
C ASP A 342 26.30 -4.46 3.33
N ALA A 343 25.81 -3.32 2.88
CA ALA A 343 26.54 -2.06 3.02
C ALA A 343 26.72 -1.67 4.51
N LYS A 344 25.66 -1.78 5.33
CA LYS A 344 25.77 -1.49 6.78
C LYS A 344 26.70 -2.45 7.49
N LYS A 345 26.73 -3.75 7.11
CA LYS A 345 27.66 -4.73 7.65
C LYS A 345 29.09 -4.39 7.29
N ASN A 346 29.35 -4.07 6.02
CA ASN A 346 30.69 -3.72 5.53
C ASN A 346 31.22 -2.43 6.16
N LEU A 347 30.33 -1.46 6.44
CA LEU A 347 30.67 -0.21 7.13
C LEU A 347 30.76 -0.37 8.67
N GLY A 348 30.41 -1.53 9.23
CA GLY A 348 30.36 -1.75 10.66
C GLY A 348 29.25 -0.95 11.37
N THR A 349 28.20 -0.59 10.65
CA THR A 349 27.07 0.23 11.16
C THR A 349 25.76 -0.56 11.28
N LEU A 350 25.76 -1.86 10.99
CA LEU A 350 24.61 -2.73 11.22
C LEU A 350 24.48 -2.99 12.74
N PRO A 351 23.44 -2.50 13.41
CA PRO A 351 23.29 -2.70 14.84
C PRO A 351 23.08 -4.16 15.19
N GLU A 352 23.51 -4.56 16.39
CA GLU A 352 23.04 -5.80 17.01
C GLU A 352 21.52 -5.72 17.22
N ASN A 353 20.84 -6.88 17.31
CA ASN A 353 19.40 -6.95 17.42
C ASN A 353 18.61 -6.26 16.28
N SER A 354 19.18 -6.23 15.08
CA SER A 354 18.49 -5.72 13.90
C SER A 354 17.34 -6.63 13.48
N PHE A 355 16.26 -6.01 12.97
CA PHE A 355 15.13 -6.75 12.40
C PHE A 355 14.64 -6.14 11.08
N ALA A 356 14.06 -7.00 10.24
CA ALA A 356 13.34 -6.64 9.02
C ALA A 356 11.90 -7.16 9.11
N VAL A 357 10.97 -6.52 8.39
CA VAL A 357 9.55 -6.87 8.43
C VAL A 357 9.01 -7.07 7.01
N THR A 358 8.30 -8.19 6.79
CA THR A 358 7.56 -8.43 5.53
C THR A 358 6.19 -9.03 5.81
N THR A 359 5.39 -9.20 4.76
CA THR A 359 4.11 -9.87 4.88
C THR A 359 4.22 -11.38 4.63
N ILE A 360 3.23 -12.13 5.11
CA ILE A 360 3.12 -13.58 4.88
C ILE A 360 3.06 -13.96 3.40
N VAL A 361 2.77 -13.04 2.50
CA VAL A 361 2.68 -13.24 1.04
C VAL A 361 3.83 -12.58 0.27
N SER A 362 4.84 -12.06 0.97
CA SER A 362 6.10 -11.62 0.38
C SER A 362 7.04 -12.80 0.11
N SER A 363 8.13 -12.56 -0.61
CA SER A 363 9.13 -13.57 -0.97
C SER A 363 9.72 -14.28 0.25
N LYS A 364 9.82 -15.61 0.22
CA LYS A 364 10.44 -16.38 1.30
C LYS A 364 11.99 -16.32 1.29
N LEU A 365 12.59 -15.82 0.22
CA LEU A 365 14.04 -15.56 0.18
C LEU A 365 14.48 -14.48 1.19
N VAL A 366 13.55 -13.64 1.67
CA VAL A 366 13.83 -12.69 2.75
C VAL A 366 14.43 -13.38 3.96
N LYS A 367 13.92 -14.57 4.32
CA LYS A 367 14.46 -15.37 5.45
C LYS A 367 15.94 -15.73 5.23
N SER A 368 16.29 -16.17 4.01
CA SER A 368 17.68 -16.53 3.67
C SER A 368 18.62 -15.32 3.75
N ILE A 369 18.14 -14.14 3.32
CA ILE A 369 18.91 -12.88 3.43
C ILE A 369 19.11 -12.51 4.89
N CYS A 370 18.02 -12.47 5.68
CA CYS A 370 18.09 -12.12 7.09
C CYS A 370 19.02 -13.05 7.89
N ASP A 371 18.91 -14.37 7.66
CA ASP A 371 19.78 -15.37 8.30
C ASP A 371 21.25 -15.15 7.98
N TYR A 372 21.60 -14.83 6.71
CA TYR A 372 22.96 -14.55 6.29
C TYR A 372 23.60 -13.35 7.01
N TYR A 373 22.81 -12.33 7.31
CA TYR A 373 23.28 -11.13 8.01
C TYR A 373 23.08 -11.17 9.53
N GLY A 374 22.42 -12.20 10.06
CA GLY A 374 22.10 -12.31 11.50
C GLY A 374 21.01 -11.32 11.92
N VAL A 375 20.07 -11.01 11.02
CA VAL A 375 18.94 -10.10 11.24
C VAL A 375 17.68 -10.90 11.49
N GLU A 376 16.85 -10.50 12.47
CA GLU A 376 15.56 -11.13 12.72
C GLU A 376 14.55 -10.80 11.62
N LEU A 377 13.87 -11.79 11.09
CA LEU A 377 12.71 -11.58 10.22
C LEU A 377 11.41 -11.64 11.03
N GLN A 378 10.60 -10.60 10.94
CA GLN A 378 9.23 -10.58 11.45
C GLN A 378 8.25 -10.63 10.27
N GLU A 379 7.36 -11.63 10.25
CA GLU A 379 6.27 -11.71 9.28
C GLU A 379 4.98 -11.13 9.87
N THR A 380 4.22 -10.38 9.05
CA THR A 380 2.91 -9.82 9.41
C THR A 380 1.85 -10.24 8.42
N LEU A 381 0.57 -9.98 8.73
CA LEU A 381 -0.50 -10.03 7.73
C LEU A 381 -0.27 -8.96 6.65
N THR A 382 -0.94 -9.12 5.52
CA THR A 382 -0.95 -8.12 4.43
C THR A 382 -1.59 -6.81 4.88
N GLY A 383 -0.91 -5.73 4.61
CA GLY A 383 -1.30 -4.37 4.97
C GLY A 383 -0.18 -3.68 5.75
N PHE A 384 0.33 -2.60 5.18
CA PHE A 384 1.53 -1.92 5.71
C PHE A 384 1.36 -1.39 7.15
N LYS A 385 0.11 -1.18 7.58
CA LYS A 385 -0.20 -0.83 8.97
C LYS A 385 0.40 -1.82 9.99
N PHE A 386 0.45 -3.12 9.64
CA PHE A 386 1.05 -4.13 10.51
C PHE A 386 2.59 -4.03 10.55
N ILE A 387 3.21 -3.58 9.45
CA ILE A 387 4.65 -3.27 9.44
C ILE A 387 4.90 -2.05 10.33
N GLY A 388 4.11 -0.98 10.17
CA GLY A 388 4.18 0.22 11.01
C GLY A 388 3.97 -0.09 12.50
N GLU A 389 3.02 -0.99 12.83
CA GLU A 389 2.77 -1.46 14.19
C GLU A 389 3.99 -2.17 14.80
N ARG A 390 4.69 -3.02 14.04
CA ARG A 390 5.93 -3.68 14.52
C ARG A 390 7.02 -2.67 14.86
N ILE A 391 7.17 -1.66 14.02
CA ILE A 391 8.13 -0.58 14.28
C ILE A 391 7.72 0.21 15.54
N LYS A 392 6.43 0.52 15.70
CA LYS A 392 5.90 1.22 16.87
C LYS A 392 6.16 0.44 18.16
N LEU A 393 5.82 -0.85 18.18
CA LEU A 393 5.99 -1.71 19.35
C LEU A 393 7.46 -1.82 19.76
N ASP A 394 8.38 -1.83 18.80
CA ASP A 394 9.79 -1.86 19.10
C ASP A 394 10.32 -0.51 19.62
N ASP A 395 9.88 0.60 19.04
CA ASP A 395 10.20 1.95 19.54
C ASP A 395 9.73 2.17 20.99
N GLU A 396 8.56 1.65 21.36
CA GLU A 396 7.95 1.87 22.67
C GLU A 396 8.44 0.88 23.74
N PHE A 397 8.66 -0.37 23.38
CA PHE A 397 8.84 -1.47 24.34
C PHE A 397 10.07 -2.35 24.07
N GLY A 398 10.73 -2.17 22.92
CA GLY A 398 11.79 -3.02 22.44
C GLY A 398 13.20 -2.43 22.60
N ASN A 399 14.16 -3.22 22.16
CA ASN A 399 15.57 -2.82 22.07
C ASN A 399 16.15 -3.25 20.70
N LYS A 400 15.29 -3.42 19.70
CA LYS A 400 15.68 -3.86 18.37
C LYS A 400 15.81 -2.66 17.44
N HIS A 401 16.42 -2.88 16.31
CA HIS A 401 16.71 -1.83 15.33
C HIS A 401 16.10 -2.20 13.97
N PHE A 402 15.00 -1.55 13.61
CA PHE A 402 14.37 -1.71 12.30
C PHE A 402 15.34 -1.31 11.18
N GLN A 403 15.53 -2.18 10.21
CA GLN A 403 16.39 -1.91 9.07
C GLN A 403 15.60 -1.61 7.79
N PHE A 404 14.64 -2.49 7.47
CA PHE A 404 13.85 -2.37 6.25
C PHE A 404 12.57 -3.21 6.34
N GLY A 405 11.51 -2.73 5.69
CA GLY A 405 10.26 -3.47 5.54
C GLY A 405 9.66 -3.25 4.17
N PHE A 406 8.96 -4.27 3.65
CA PHE A 406 8.28 -4.16 2.37
C PHE A 406 7.11 -5.12 2.21
N GLU A 407 6.22 -4.77 1.28
CA GLU A 407 5.16 -5.62 0.75
C GLU A 407 5.41 -5.95 -0.72
N GLU A 408 4.93 -7.10 -1.16
CA GLU A 408 4.97 -7.53 -2.56
C GLU A 408 4.31 -6.54 -3.52
N SER A 409 3.42 -5.71 -3.00
CA SER A 409 2.66 -4.68 -3.72
C SER A 409 3.42 -3.35 -3.87
N TYR A 410 4.75 -3.41 -4.03
CA TYR A 410 5.61 -2.27 -4.36
C TYR A 410 5.69 -1.16 -3.28
N GLY A 411 5.37 -1.50 -2.04
CA GLY A 411 5.51 -0.63 -0.89
C GLY A 411 6.75 -0.96 -0.06
N TYR A 412 7.57 0.03 0.25
CA TYR A 412 8.85 -0.12 0.96
C TYR A 412 8.98 0.94 2.04
N LEU A 413 9.76 0.62 3.08
CA LEU A 413 10.07 1.55 4.16
C LEU A 413 11.48 1.27 4.72
N SER A 414 12.23 2.33 4.95
CA SER A 414 13.46 2.35 5.76
C SER A 414 13.41 3.53 6.71
N GLY A 415 14.02 3.39 7.89
CA GLY A 415 13.91 4.38 8.96
C GLY A 415 12.62 4.25 9.77
N VAL A 416 12.52 5.02 10.84
CA VAL A 416 11.45 4.90 11.84
C VAL A 416 10.57 6.15 11.96
N ASP A 417 10.87 7.22 11.22
CA ASP A 417 10.15 8.49 11.30
C ASP A 417 8.84 8.51 10.50
N VAL A 418 8.69 7.59 9.55
CA VAL A 418 7.48 7.31 8.78
C VAL A 418 6.93 5.94 9.21
N ARG A 419 5.60 5.76 9.21
CA ARG A 419 4.93 4.52 9.65
C ARG A 419 4.01 3.93 8.58
N ASP A 420 4.16 4.36 7.35
CA ASP A 420 3.52 3.78 6.17
C ASP A 420 4.56 3.63 5.05
N LYS A 421 4.17 3.10 3.91
CA LYS A 421 5.01 2.98 2.72
C LYS A 421 5.56 4.35 2.32
N ASP A 422 6.82 4.39 1.94
CA ASP A 422 7.50 5.61 1.53
C ASP A 422 8.23 5.40 0.20
N ALA A 423 7.57 5.83 -0.90
CA ALA A 423 8.19 5.77 -2.21
C ALA A 423 9.30 6.82 -2.38
N VAL A 424 9.34 7.86 -1.54
CA VAL A 424 10.39 8.89 -1.60
C VAL A 424 11.72 8.32 -1.08
N VAL A 425 11.69 7.65 0.09
CA VAL A 425 12.88 6.94 0.61
C VAL A 425 13.29 5.80 -0.32
N ALA A 426 12.30 5.07 -0.86
CA ALA A 426 12.58 3.96 -1.77
C ALA A 426 13.24 4.44 -3.07
N ALA A 427 12.80 5.55 -3.66
CA ALA A 427 13.44 6.15 -4.83
C ALA A 427 14.91 6.50 -4.56
N MET A 428 15.19 7.13 -3.42
CA MET A 428 16.56 7.44 -3.00
C MET A 428 17.41 6.17 -2.84
N LEU A 429 16.89 5.14 -2.17
CA LEU A 429 17.62 3.89 -1.92
C LEU A 429 17.82 3.06 -3.20
N ILE A 430 16.85 3.04 -4.11
CA ILE A 430 16.98 2.40 -5.43
C ILE A 430 18.09 3.08 -6.23
N CYS A 431 18.13 4.42 -6.26
CA CYS A 431 19.19 5.17 -6.95
C CYS A 431 20.57 4.95 -6.28
N ASN A 432 20.63 4.91 -4.94
CA ASN A 432 21.85 4.62 -4.20
C ASN A 432 22.36 3.21 -4.49
N MET A 433 21.50 2.19 -4.49
CA MET A 433 21.82 0.83 -4.86
C MET A 433 22.30 0.72 -6.32
N ALA A 434 21.62 1.42 -7.25
CA ALA A 434 22.03 1.46 -8.65
C ALA A 434 23.43 2.07 -8.81
N ALA A 435 23.71 3.21 -8.14
CA ALA A 435 25.03 3.84 -8.14
C ALA A 435 26.12 2.88 -7.66
N ALA A 436 25.89 2.18 -6.54
CA ALA A 436 26.83 1.19 -6.00
C ALA A 436 27.03 -0.03 -6.91
N SER A 437 26.02 -0.43 -7.68
CA SER A 437 26.13 -1.51 -8.68
C SER A 437 26.94 -1.03 -9.90
N PHE A 438 26.69 0.17 -10.39
CA PHE A 438 27.42 0.76 -11.52
C PHE A 438 28.92 0.89 -11.28
N GLU A 439 29.36 1.16 -10.05
CA GLU A 439 30.76 1.17 -9.70
C GLU A 439 31.46 -0.17 -9.94
N LYS A 440 30.70 -1.27 -9.85
CA LYS A 440 31.18 -2.63 -10.12
C LYS A 440 31.01 -3.04 -11.59
N GLY A 441 30.46 -2.13 -12.43
CA GLY A 441 30.14 -2.43 -13.82
C GLY A 441 28.88 -3.28 -13.98
N GLU A 442 28.01 -3.32 -12.97
CA GLU A 442 26.81 -4.13 -12.90
C GLU A 442 25.55 -3.27 -13.05
N THR A 443 24.52 -3.81 -13.69
CA THR A 443 23.17 -3.27 -13.68
C THR A 443 22.38 -3.81 -12.48
N LEU A 444 21.19 -3.24 -12.20
CA LEU A 444 20.29 -3.85 -11.20
C LEU A 444 19.78 -5.24 -11.64
N ALA A 445 19.76 -5.55 -12.93
CA ALA A 445 19.42 -6.88 -13.41
C ALA A 445 20.51 -7.90 -13.07
N ASP A 446 21.79 -7.53 -13.25
CA ASP A 446 22.93 -8.36 -12.84
C ASP A 446 22.94 -8.56 -11.32
N ARG A 447 22.65 -7.49 -10.56
CA ARG A 447 22.52 -7.58 -9.10
C ARG A 447 21.43 -8.57 -8.67
N LEU A 448 20.28 -8.60 -9.34
CA LEU A 448 19.23 -9.56 -9.06
C LEU A 448 19.68 -10.99 -9.36
N ASP A 449 20.40 -11.19 -10.47
CA ASP A 449 20.91 -12.51 -10.84
C ASP A 449 21.94 -13.00 -9.81
N HIS A 450 22.86 -12.15 -9.35
CA HIS A 450 23.81 -12.48 -8.25
C HIS A 450 23.08 -12.77 -6.92
N LEU A 451 22.00 -12.05 -6.62
CA LEU A 451 21.18 -12.33 -5.44
C LEU A 451 20.58 -13.74 -5.53
N TYR A 452 20.05 -14.10 -6.68
CA TYR A 452 19.49 -15.43 -6.90
C TYR A 452 20.55 -16.54 -6.85
N GLU A 453 21.73 -16.31 -7.41
CA GLU A 453 22.87 -17.24 -7.27
C GLU A 453 23.24 -17.47 -5.80
N LYS A 454 23.22 -16.41 -4.99
CA LYS A 454 23.59 -16.46 -3.57
C LYS A 454 22.54 -17.14 -2.69
N TYR A 455 21.24 -16.85 -2.90
CA TYR A 455 20.17 -17.28 -1.99
C TYR A 455 19.21 -18.32 -2.61
N GLY A 456 19.27 -18.51 -3.91
CA GLY A 456 18.40 -19.36 -4.72
C GLY A 456 17.40 -18.57 -5.56
N TYR A 457 16.90 -19.21 -6.59
CA TYR A 457 15.92 -18.62 -7.52
C TYR A 457 14.51 -18.68 -6.94
N GLY A 458 13.81 -17.55 -6.93
CA GLY A 458 12.42 -17.43 -6.52
C GLY A 458 11.55 -16.90 -7.65
N ILE A 459 10.40 -17.53 -7.87
CA ILE A 459 9.37 -17.07 -8.81
C ILE A 459 8.08 -16.90 -8.03
N GLU A 460 7.61 -15.66 -7.95
CA GLU A 460 6.36 -15.33 -7.28
C GLU A 460 5.40 -14.67 -8.25
N GLN A 461 4.11 -14.99 -8.10
CA GLN A 461 3.03 -14.38 -8.87
C GLN A 461 1.77 -14.23 -8.03
N THR A 462 1.03 -13.15 -8.30
CA THR A 462 -0.33 -12.95 -7.79
C THR A 462 -1.32 -13.08 -8.93
N ILE A 463 -2.34 -13.93 -8.75
CA ILE A 463 -3.48 -14.06 -9.65
C ILE A 463 -4.69 -13.43 -8.98
N SER A 464 -5.40 -12.57 -9.70
CA SER A 464 -6.62 -11.93 -9.21
C SER A 464 -7.83 -12.51 -9.97
N CYS A 465 -8.74 -13.16 -9.23
CA CYS A 465 -10.03 -13.60 -9.74
C CYS A 465 -11.08 -12.57 -9.36
N THR A 466 -11.50 -11.74 -10.32
CA THR A 466 -12.53 -10.72 -10.11
C THR A 466 -13.89 -11.27 -10.48
N LEU A 467 -14.87 -11.15 -9.59
CA LEU A 467 -16.27 -11.51 -9.81
C LEU A 467 -17.13 -10.29 -9.50
N GLU A 468 -17.97 -9.86 -10.44
CA GLU A 468 -18.72 -8.62 -10.30
C GLU A 468 -19.95 -8.79 -9.38
N GLY A 469 -20.30 -7.71 -8.68
CA GLY A 469 -21.53 -7.56 -7.92
C GLY A 469 -21.62 -8.40 -6.64
N LYS A 470 -22.83 -8.39 -6.05
CA LYS A 470 -23.13 -9.11 -4.81
C LYS A 470 -22.94 -10.63 -4.93
N GLU A 471 -23.34 -11.20 -6.07
CA GLU A 471 -23.17 -12.63 -6.34
C GLU A 471 -21.70 -13.04 -6.33
N GLY A 472 -20.80 -12.18 -6.85
CA GLY A 472 -19.36 -12.42 -6.81
C GLY A 472 -18.81 -12.50 -5.39
N ILE A 473 -19.24 -11.60 -4.50
CA ILE A 473 -18.83 -11.61 -3.08
C ILE A 473 -19.29 -12.91 -2.40
N GLU A 474 -20.53 -13.34 -2.66
CA GLU A 474 -21.08 -14.58 -2.10
C GLU A 474 -20.34 -15.82 -2.60
N LYS A 475 -19.99 -15.89 -3.89
CA LYS A 475 -19.19 -16.98 -4.47
C LYS A 475 -17.80 -17.06 -3.85
N ILE A 476 -17.12 -15.93 -3.69
CA ILE A 476 -15.80 -15.88 -3.03
C ILE A 476 -15.92 -16.37 -1.57
N GLY A 477 -16.95 -15.92 -0.85
CA GLY A 477 -17.22 -16.38 0.51
C GLY A 477 -17.42 -17.90 0.59
N LYS A 478 -18.24 -18.47 -0.31
CA LYS A 478 -18.46 -19.93 -0.41
C LYS A 478 -17.17 -20.68 -0.73
N CYS A 479 -16.38 -20.19 -1.69
CA CYS A 479 -15.09 -20.77 -2.04
C CYS A 479 -14.17 -20.90 -0.80
N MET A 480 -14.03 -19.84 0.00
CA MET A 480 -13.21 -19.86 1.21
C MET A 480 -13.74 -20.83 2.27
N VAL A 481 -15.06 -21.02 2.36
CA VAL A 481 -15.67 -22.02 3.26
C VAL A 481 -15.38 -23.45 2.77
N GLU A 482 -15.50 -23.71 1.46
CA GLU A 482 -15.19 -25.02 0.88
C GLU A 482 -13.73 -25.40 1.07
N LEU A 483 -12.79 -24.47 0.84
CA LEU A 483 -11.35 -24.69 1.08
C LEU A 483 -11.08 -25.11 2.54
N ARG A 484 -11.79 -24.51 3.52
CA ARG A 484 -11.67 -24.90 4.93
C ARG A 484 -12.31 -26.24 5.25
N ASN A 485 -13.44 -26.55 4.62
CA ASN A 485 -14.10 -27.85 4.80
C ASN A 485 -13.22 -28.98 4.31
N GLU A 486 -12.55 -28.82 3.18
CA GLU A 486 -11.59 -29.79 2.67
C GLU A 486 -10.39 -29.96 3.60
N LEU A 487 -9.83 -28.84 4.12
CA LEU A 487 -8.77 -28.87 5.12
C LEU A 487 -9.18 -29.69 6.35
N SER A 488 -10.40 -29.50 6.85
CA SER A 488 -10.90 -30.22 8.03
C SER A 488 -11.07 -31.74 7.80
N GLY A 489 -11.19 -32.14 6.55
CA GLY A 489 -11.27 -33.54 6.13
C GLY A 489 -9.91 -34.26 6.05
N CYS A 490 -8.80 -33.51 6.01
CA CYS A 490 -7.46 -34.08 5.90
C CYS A 490 -6.96 -34.66 7.23
N LYS A 491 -6.57 -35.94 7.24
CA LYS A 491 -6.14 -36.64 8.46
C LYS A 491 -4.63 -36.88 8.53
N ASN A 492 -3.92 -36.75 7.42
CA ASN A 492 -2.48 -36.98 7.30
C ASN A 492 -1.93 -36.37 6.00
N LEU A 493 -0.65 -36.54 5.73
CA LEU A 493 0.02 -36.04 4.54
C LEU A 493 -0.59 -36.59 3.24
N GLU A 494 -1.01 -37.86 3.19
CA GLU A 494 -1.64 -38.44 2.00
C GLU A 494 -2.98 -37.76 1.68
N GLY A 495 -3.81 -37.49 2.72
CA GLY A 495 -5.04 -36.73 2.56
C GLY A 495 -4.79 -35.29 2.08
N ALA A 496 -3.70 -34.67 2.53
CA ALA A 496 -3.34 -33.29 2.13
C ALA A 496 -2.95 -33.16 0.64
N LYS A 497 -2.56 -34.25 -0.03
CA LYS A 497 -2.31 -34.26 -1.50
C LYS A 497 -3.54 -33.95 -2.34
N SER A 498 -4.75 -34.07 -1.78
CA SER A 498 -5.98 -33.70 -2.47
C SER A 498 -6.26 -32.19 -2.46
N LEU A 499 -5.59 -31.45 -1.58
CA LEU A 499 -5.73 -30.00 -1.50
C LEU A 499 -5.10 -29.30 -2.70
N LEU A 500 -5.60 -28.14 -3.06
CA LEU A 500 -5.08 -27.30 -4.14
C LEU A 500 -4.86 -28.02 -5.49
N GLY A 501 -5.75 -28.94 -5.85
CA GLY A 501 -5.68 -29.62 -7.15
C GLY A 501 -4.52 -30.62 -7.28
N GLY A 502 -4.05 -31.17 -6.18
CA GLY A 502 -2.99 -32.18 -6.16
C GLY A 502 -1.58 -31.64 -5.95
N ALA A 503 -1.44 -30.38 -5.54
CA ALA A 503 -0.16 -29.86 -5.04
C ALA A 503 0.25 -30.60 -3.75
N THR A 504 1.55 -30.80 -3.54
CA THR A 504 2.04 -31.48 -2.31
C THR A 504 1.99 -30.50 -1.13
N VAL A 505 0.86 -30.46 -0.43
CA VAL A 505 0.68 -29.60 0.76
C VAL A 505 1.28 -30.29 1.98
N THR A 506 2.20 -29.63 2.66
CA THR A 506 2.87 -30.11 3.89
C THR A 506 2.31 -29.46 5.15
N ALA A 507 1.84 -28.21 5.05
CA ALA A 507 1.15 -27.53 6.13
C ALA A 507 0.15 -26.50 5.61
N VAL A 508 -0.82 -26.13 6.45
CA VAL A 508 -1.76 -25.04 6.17
C VAL A 508 -1.85 -24.12 7.39
N ARG A 509 -1.78 -22.81 7.14
CA ARG A 509 -2.04 -21.78 8.16
C ARG A 509 -3.42 -21.18 7.86
N ASP A 510 -4.40 -21.45 8.72
CA ASP A 510 -5.71 -20.81 8.70
C ASP A 510 -5.74 -19.63 9.68
N TYR A 511 -5.58 -18.43 9.16
CA TYR A 511 -5.55 -17.21 9.99
C TYR A 511 -6.94 -16.82 10.52
N LYS A 512 -8.04 -17.34 9.95
CA LYS A 512 -9.39 -17.10 10.48
C LYS A 512 -9.60 -17.87 11.77
N GLU A 513 -9.12 -19.10 11.81
CA GLU A 513 -9.22 -19.98 13.00
C GLU A 513 -8.00 -19.84 13.95
N SER A 514 -6.98 -19.04 13.56
CA SER A 514 -5.69 -18.90 14.26
C SER A 514 -5.00 -20.25 14.51
N LYS A 515 -5.06 -21.13 13.51
CA LYS A 515 -4.51 -22.50 13.60
C LYS A 515 -3.57 -22.81 12.44
N ARG A 516 -2.46 -23.50 12.78
CA ARG A 516 -1.54 -24.12 11.84
C ARG A 516 -1.72 -25.64 11.90
N TYR A 517 -1.81 -26.28 10.76
CA TYR A 517 -1.96 -27.71 10.55
C TYR A 517 -0.72 -28.22 9.85
N ASP A 518 0.15 -28.98 10.52
CA ASP A 518 1.31 -29.64 9.93
C ASP A 518 0.92 -31.11 9.64
N PHE A 519 1.02 -31.52 8.38
CA PHE A 519 0.64 -32.86 7.91
C PHE A 519 1.87 -33.77 7.96
N THR A 520 1.73 -34.91 8.65
CA THR A 520 2.72 -35.99 8.70
C THR A 520 2.12 -37.28 8.17
N GLU A 521 2.94 -38.32 7.97
CA GLU A 521 2.44 -39.64 7.59
C GLU A 521 1.49 -40.21 8.64
N ASP A 522 1.77 -39.98 9.92
CA ASP A 522 1.05 -40.51 11.06
C ASP A 522 -0.17 -39.69 11.48
N GLY A 523 -0.33 -38.46 10.98
CA GLY A 523 -1.46 -37.60 11.38
C GLY A 523 -1.28 -36.12 11.11
N VAL A 524 -2.01 -35.29 11.87
CA VAL A 524 -1.98 -33.83 11.79
C VAL A 524 -1.60 -33.26 13.14
N LYS A 525 -0.53 -32.47 13.18
CA LYS A 525 -0.17 -31.67 14.35
C LYS A 525 -0.78 -30.29 14.23
N VAL A 526 -1.53 -29.85 15.24
CA VAL A 526 -2.17 -28.54 15.25
C VAL A 526 -1.47 -27.64 16.28
N SER A 527 -1.18 -26.40 15.88
CA SER A 527 -0.60 -25.36 16.75
C SER A 527 -1.30 -24.02 16.53
N ASP A 528 -1.11 -23.08 17.47
CA ASP A 528 -1.70 -21.76 17.40
C ASP A 528 -0.87 -20.81 16.53
N ILE A 529 -1.56 -19.86 15.87
CA ILE A 529 -0.96 -18.73 15.15
C ILE A 529 -1.17 -17.48 16.01
N THR A 530 -0.09 -16.72 16.24
CA THR A 530 -0.11 -15.51 17.07
C THR A 530 -0.51 -14.23 16.29
N LEU A 531 -0.49 -14.27 14.95
CA LEU A 531 -0.92 -13.15 14.14
C LEU A 531 -2.44 -12.92 14.26
N PRO A 532 -2.93 -11.69 14.04
CA PRO A 532 -4.35 -11.35 14.12
C PRO A 532 -5.21 -12.23 13.22
N LYS A 533 -6.50 -12.37 13.55
CA LYS A 533 -7.45 -13.10 12.70
C LYS A 533 -7.66 -12.40 11.38
N SER A 534 -7.65 -13.19 10.30
CA SER A 534 -7.92 -12.70 8.94
C SER A 534 -8.46 -13.84 8.06
N ASN A 535 -9.30 -13.53 7.10
CA ASN A 535 -9.86 -14.54 6.18
C ASN A 535 -8.82 -14.96 5.14
N VAL A 536 -7.74 -15.60 5.58
CA VAL A 536 -6.59 -16.03 4.79
C VAL A 536 -6.30 -17.50 5.03
N LEU A 537 -6.01 -18.23 3.96
CA LEU A 537 -5.46 -19.59 3.99
C LEU A 537 -4.12 -19.58 3.27
N LEU A 538 -3.04 -19.94 3.97
CA LEU A 538 -1.71 -20.10 3.41
C LEU A 538 -1.32 -21.58 3.46
N TYR A 539 -1.03 -22.14 2.30
CA TYR A 539 -0.59 -23.51 2.09
C TYR A 539 0.91 -23.55 1.91
N GLU A 540 1.61 -24.27 2.76
CA GLU A 540 3.03 -24.59 2.57
C GLU A 540 3.14 -25.84 1.72
N LEU A 541 3.90 -25.74 0.66
CA LEU A 541 4.07 -26.81 -0.30
C LEU A 541 5.46 -27.44 -0.09
N GLY A 542 5.64 -28.67 -0.51
CA GLY A 542 6.95 -29.30 -0.44
C GLY A 542 7.99 -28.51 -1.23
N GLY A 543 8.31 -28.94 -2.42
CA GLY A 543 9.32 -28.32 -3.29
C GLY A 543 10.75 -28.64 -2.89
N ASN A 544 11.71 -28.29 -3.75
CA ASN A 544 13.11 -28.67 -3.59
C ASN A 544 13.81 -27.96 -2.40
N LYS A 545 13.37 -26.73 -2.08
CA LYS A 545 13.86 -25.99 -0.90
C LYS A 545 12.94 -26.09 0.30
N GLY A 546 11.76 -26.73 0.17
CA GLY A 546 10.78 -26.87 1.26
C GLY A 546 10.11 -25.56 1.71
N ILE A 547 10.14 -24.53 0.84
CA ILE A 547 9.59 -23.19 1.14
C ILE A 547 8.62 -22.69 0.06
N ASP A 548 8.18 -23.57 -0.82
CA ASP A 548 7.13 -23.26 -1.80
C ASP A 548 5.81 -23.04 -1.10
N TRP A 549 4.97 -22.14 -1.62
CA TRP A 549 3.72 -21.80 -0.97
C TRP A 549 2.67 -21.27 -1.93
N ALA A 550 1.41 -21.37 -1.50
CA ALA A 550 0.28 -20.69 -2.13
C ALA A 550 -0.61 -20.09 -1.04
N CYS A 551 -1.27 -18.97 -1.33
CA CYS A 551 -2.13 -18.28 -0.38
C CYS A 551 -3.40 -17.78 -1.05
N ALA A 552 -4.57 -18.12 -0.47
CA ALA A 552 -5.86 -17.62 -0.89
C ALA A 552 -6.34 -16.53 0.07
N ARG A 553 -6.65 -15.34 -0.47
CA ARG A 553 -7.09 -14.17 0.31
C ARG A 553 -8.15 -13.37 -0.44
N PRO A 554 -9.38 -13.28 0.07
CA PRO A 554 -10.37 -12.32 -0.43
C PRO A 554 -9.90 -10.87 -0.24
N SER A 555 -10.21 -10.00 -1.20
CA SER A 555 -10.03 -8.57 -1.01
C SER A 555 -11.06 -8.05 0.00
N GLY A 556 -10.66 -7.14 0.88
CA GLY A 556 -11.58 -6.49 1.83
C GLY A 556 -12.44 -5.40 1.21
N THR A 557 -12.06 -4.88 0.02
CA THR A 557 -12.70 -3.68 -0.57
C THR A 557 -13.30 -3.92 -1.95
N GLU A 558 -13.00 -5.04 -2.58
CA GLU A 558 -13.41 -5.35 -3.95
C GLU A 558 -13.85 -6.83 -4.03
N PRO A 559 -14.78 -7.19 -4.93
CA PRO A 559 -15.18 -8.59 -5.13
C PRO A 559 -14.09 -9.38 -5.89
N LYS A 560 -12.95 -9.54 -5.23
CA LYS A 560 -11.76 -10.22 -5.77
C LYS A 560 -11.25 -11.28 -4.81
N LEU A 561 -10.89 -12.44 -5.32
CA LEU A 561 -10.06 -13.43 -4.65
C LEU A 561 -8.63 -13.33 -5.21
N LYS A 562 -7.67 -13.01 -4.38
CA LYS A 562 -6.26 -13.01 -4.73
C LYS A 562 -5.63 -14.34 -4.34
N ILE A 563 -4.91 -14.93 -5.28
CA ILE A 563 -4.09 -16.12 -5.07
C ILE A 563 -2.64 -15.72 -5.26
N TYR A 564 -1.88 -15.81 -4.20
CA TYR A 564 -0.44 -15.58 -4.22
C TYR A 564 0.28 -16.92 -4.26
N MET A 565 1.38 -17.00 -4.97
CA MET A 565 2.20 -18.21 -5.07
C MET A 565 3.67 -17.87 -5.15
N GLY A 566 4.50 -18.71 -4.55
CA GLY A 566 5.95 -18.64 -4.65
C GLY A 566 6.57 -20.03 -4.72
N VAL A 567 7.53 -20.19 -5.64
CA VAL A 567 8.30 -21.42 -5.85
C VAL A 567 9.78 -21.09 -5.86
N TYR A 568 10.58 -21.92 -5.20
CA TYR A 568 12.00 -21.65 -4.98
C TYR A 568 12.85 -22.88 -5.28
N ASP A 569 13.97 -22.66 -6.01
CA ASP A 569 14.91 -23.72 -6.35
C ASP A 569 16.36 -23.21 -6.29
N SER A 570 17.31 -24.11 -6.40
CA SER A 570 18.73 -23.79 -6.55
C SER A 570 19.10 -23.36 -7.99
N ASP A 571 18.30 -23.71 -8.98
CA ASP A 571 18.49 -23.30 -10.38
C ASP A 571 17.20 -22.74 -11.01
N LYS A 572 17.37 -21.83 -11.95
CA LYS A 572 16.31 -21.08 -12.60
C LYS A 572 15.33 -21.97 -13.40
N ALA A 573 15.85 -22.89 -14.18
CA ALA A 573 15.02 -23.72 -15.07
C ALA A 573 14.13 -24.67 -14.26
N SER A 574 14.65 -25.23 -13.15
CA SER A 574 13.88 -26.04 -12.21
C SER A 574 12.81 -25.23 -11.51
N ALA A 575 13.12 -24.00 -11.08
CA ALA A 575 12.13 -23.09 -10.48
C ALA A 575 11.01 -22.75 -11.47
N GLU A 576 11.33 -22.41 -12.72
CA GLU A 576 10.35 -22.12 -13.78
C GLU A 576 9.43 -23.31 -14.05
N LYS A 577 9.98 -24.51 -14.21
CA LYS A 577 9.20 -25.73 -14.44
C LYS A 577 8.26 -26.07 -13.29
N SER A 578 8.76 -25.99 -12.06
CA SER A 578 7.98 -26.24 -10.85
C SER A 578 6.88 -25.21 -10.68
N PHE A 579 7.18 -23.93 -10.94
CA PHE A 579 6.21 -22.85 -10.87
C PHE A 579 5.04 -23.04 -11.84
N GLU A 580 5.30 -23.35 -13.12
CA GLU A 580 4.24 -23.58 -14.10
C GLU A 580 3.35 -24.77 -13.72
N THR A 581 3.94 -25.81 -13.13
CA THR A 581 3.19 -26.98 -12.65
C THR A 581 2.24 -26.59 -11.51
N ILE A 582 2.76 -25.94 -10.45
CA ILE A 582 2.00 -25.53 -9.28
C ILE A 582 0.93 -24.49 -9.66
N LYS A 583 1.29 -23.52 -10.50
CA LYS A 583 0.36 -22.51 -11.01
C LYS A 583 -0.83 -23.15 -11.71
N GLY A 584 -0.59 -24.11 -12.62
CA GLY A 584 -1.66 -24.81 -13.33
C GLY A 584 -2.60 -25.55 -12.39
N GLN A 585 -2.06 -26.25 -11.38
CA GLN A 585 -2.83 -26.96 -10.36
C GLN A 585 -3.69 -25.99 -9.53
N VAL A 586 -3.08 -24.98 -8.92
CA VAL A 586 -3.75 -24.03 -8.02
C VAL A 586 -4.79 -23.19 -8.76
N GLU A 587 -4.44 -22.66 -9.93
CA GLU A 587 -5.34 -21.82 -10.72
C GLU A 587 -6.55 -22.60 -11.21
N GLY A 588 -6.34 -23.81 -11.77
CA GLY A 588 -7.41 -24.68 -12.21
C GLY A 588 -8.35 -25.07 -11.08
N TYR A 589 -7.78 -25.39 -9.91
CA TYR A 589 -8.54 -25.77 -8.73
C TYR A 589 -9.40 -24.61 -8.19
N VAL A 590 -8.81 -23.42 -7.99
CA VAL A 590 -9.56 -22.26 -7.48
C VAL A 590 -10.65 -21.82 -8.47
N LYS A 591 -10.37 -21.81 -9.78
CA LYS A 591 -11.39 -21.50 -10.79
C LYS A 591 -12.56 -22.48 -10.75
N SER A 592 -12.31 -23.77 -10.50
CA SER A 592 -13.37 -24.78 -10.38
C SER A 592 -14.31 -24.54 -9.18
N LYS A 593 -13.82 -23.85 -8.13
CA LYS A 593 -14.61 -23.49 -6.93
C LYS A 593 -15.38 -22.17 -7.07
N LEU A 594 -14.96 -21.31 -7.99
CA LEU A 594 -15.60 -20.02 -8.25
C LEU A 594 -16.70 -20.10 -9.31
N ASN A 595 -16.74 -21.16 -10.11
CA ASN A 595 -17.81 -21.42 -11.10
C ASN A 595 -19.04 -22.01 -10.43
#